data_feefd787205cd7dd18167448efa422d4
#
_entry.id   feefd787205cd7dd18167448efa422d4
#
_cell.length_a   1.000
_cell.length_b   1.000
_cell.length_c   1.000
_cell.angle_alpha   90.00
_cell.angle_beta   90.00
_cell.angle_gamma   90.00
#
_symmetry.space_group_name_H-M   'P 1'
#
loop_
_entity.id
_entity.type
_entity.pdbx_description
1 polymer ?
#
loop_
_entity_poly.entity_id
_entity_poly.type
_entity_poly.pdbx_seq_one_letter_code
_entity_poly.pdbx_strand_id
1 'polypeptide(L)'
;MPRNLWARIASTPSQARDADAPRKTLWERVRGEALIPLGAALASTPRFIRGLSCGHDFDFHLVSWLEVQRSWSQGLLYPHWAQSPNWGAGEPRFVFYPPLSWMLGALLGSITAWHRVPTIYIFLCLTASGLATRTLARRLMPERNANLAGILATCTPYALFCAYERSAFAELAAAAWVPLLLLFALRSREHNSLSLLRRACDGSAAPLALVLAATWLTNAPAGVMASYLLALAALVAALLHRAWWPVLRAAVAAAIGLGLAALYLVPAAWEQRWIAIEQATDVGMRIQDSWLFARHPSPDMELHDRVLLVASAIVLLTALSAAAGFVIGRLRCRLCPANRGYWLPLALLVPVILVLQFPISGWAWTLLPQLRFLQFPWRWLMVLGVPCTLFLAAASPLSSRKAIRWSIVGWTAGMLVAAGLATLFFIQYCVEEDKALNQIAIFRSGRGVAGTDEYAPVGSDNSLVASGLPTGCLVTDPTQELGESTPEGDSSEDPDTIPLWFPEQGSCDEVYAAEKWKAEEKVLTINPDHDGFVILRLRRYPAWRITVNGQSPSLPLPAREDGLIAIPVAAGPARIEVRWTNTPDVLWGRAISLLSLVALFGLIWFERRNARLS
;
A
#
# COMPACT_ATOMS: atom_id res chain seq x y z
N MET A 1 6.58 -34.62 52.32
CA MET A 1 7.61 -34.45 51.29
C MET A 1 6.99 -34.59 49.94
N PRO A 2 7.19 -33.75 48.92
CA PRO A 2 8.13 -32.66 48.79
C PRO A 2 7.43 -31.31 48.42
N ARG A 3 7.66 -30.27 49.23
CA ARG A 3 7.13 -28.90 48.96
C ARG A 3 8.16 -27.94 48.36
N ASN A 4 9.36 -28.40 47.95
CA ASN A 4 10.48 -27.52 47.58
C ASN A 4 10.86 -27.53 46.09
N LEU A 5 10.06 -28.14 45.19
CA LEU A 5 10.38 -28.14 43.76
C LEU A 5 9.87 -26.87 43.04
N TRP A 6 8.79 -26.26 43.54
CA TRP A 6 8.20 -25.05 42.94
C TRP A 6 8.91 -23.76 43.34
N ALA A 7 9.63 -23.74 44.46
CA ALA A 7 10.40 -22.55 44.90
C ALA A 7 11.71 -22.34 44.14
N ARG A 8 12.24 -23.38 43.45
CA ARG A 8 13.46 -23.27 42.60
C ARG A 8 13.17 -22.89 41.17
N ILE A 9 11.90 -22.85 40.74
CA ILE A 9 11.49 -22.40 39.39
C ILE A 9 11.14 -20.90 39.41
N ALA A 10 10.98 -20.30 40.56
CA ALA A 10 10.59 -18.89 40.75
C ALA A 10 11.76 -17.93 41.02
N SER A 11 13.01 -18.40 41.07
CA SER A 11 14.16 -17.50 41.08
C SER A 11 14.45 -17.07 39.65
N THR A 12 13.86 -15.96 39.24
CA THR A 12 14.32 -15.13 38.11
C THR A 12 15.83 -14.94 38.23
N PRO A 13 16.63 -15.28 37.17
CA PRO A 13 17.95 -14.69 37.08
C PRO A 13 17.72 -13.19 36.87
N SER A 14 17.97 -12.44 37.93
CA SER A 14 18.23 -11.01 37.90
C SER A 14 19.02 -10.70 36.64
N GLN A 15 18.64 -9.65 35.94
CA GLN A 15 19.39 -8.97 34.88
C GLN A 15 20.75 -8.50 35.43
N ALA A 16 21.68 -9.40 35.70
CA ALA A 16 23.08 -9.15 35.57
C ALA A 16 23.37 -9.11 34.03
N ARG A 17 22.85 -8.10 33.36
CA ARG A 17 23.44 -7.61 32.15
C ARG A 17 24.81 -7.14 32.51
N ASP A 18 25.82 -7.79 31.94
CA ASP A 18 27.21 -7.42 31.92
C ASP A 18 27.37 -5.89 32.00
N ALA A 19 27.53 -5.36 33.20
CA ALA A 19 27.93 -3.96 33.44
C ALA A 19 29.35 -3.72 32.89
N ASP A 20 30.11 -4.79 32.63
CA ASP A 20 31.48 -4.80 32.12
C ASP A 20 31.65 -5.23 30.66
N ALA A 21 30.58 -5.46 29.88
CA ALA A 21 30.73 -5.66 28.46
C ALA A 21 31.19 -4.33 27.82
N PRO A 22 32.36 -4.28 27.14
CA PRO A 22 32.85 -3.05 26.53
C PRO A 22 31.76 -2.47 25.65
N ARG A 23 31.40 -1.19 25.87
CA ARG A 23 30.41 -0.48 25.02
C ARG A 23 30.91 -0.60 23.61
N LYS A 24 30.17 -1.39 22.78
CA LYS A 24 30.46 -1.52 21.36
C LYS A 24 30.65 -0.15 20.77
N THR A 25 31.74 0.04 20.05
CA THR A 25 32.04 1.27 19.34
C THR A 25 30.91 1.56 18.34
N LEU A 26 30.68 2.82 18.02
CA LEU A 26 29.71 3.24 16.99
C LEU A 26 29.92 2.44 15.69
N TRP A 27 31.19 2.18 15.32
CA TRP A 27 31.62 1.38 14.17
C TRP A 27 31.12 -0.07 14.20
N GLU A 28 31.16 -0.74 15.34
CA GLU A 28 30.66 -2.14 15.44
C GLU A 28 29.14 -2.21 15.32
N ARG A 29 28.43 -1.17 15.74
CA ARG A 29 26.97 -1.05 15.55
C ARG A 29 26.63 -0.80 14.09
N VAL A 30 27.29 0.16 13.44
CA VAL A 30 27.09 0.53 12.04
C VAL A 30 27.42 -0.62 11.10
N ARG A 31 28.49 -1.41 11.37
CA ARG A 31 28.85 -2.58 10.56
C ARG A 31 27.73 -3.62 10.47
N GLY A 32 27.04 -3.91 11.59
CA GLY A 32 25.95 -4.87 11.60
C GLY A 32 24.70 -4.37 10.84
N GLU A 33 24.44 -3.07 10.91
CA GLU A 33 23.30 -2.41 10.24
C GLU A 33 23.54 -2.28 8.74
N ALA A 34 24.77 -2.03 8.31
CA ALA A 34 25.15 -1.89 6.91
C ALA A 34 24.94 -3.18 6.07
N LEU A 35 24.86 -4.35 6.71
CA LEU A 35 24.56 -5.61 6.03
C LEU A 35 23.12 -5.68 5.50
N ILE A 36 22.19 -4.91 6.07
CA ILE A 36 20.78 -4.91 5.61
C ILE A 36 20.63 -4.22 4.25
N PRO A 37 21.16 -2.99 4.02
CA PRO A 37 21.22 -2.42 2.68
C PRO A 37 21.94 -3.31 1.65
N LEU A 38 23.00 -4.04 2.05
CA LEU A 38 23.63 -5.00 1.15
C LEU A 38 22.68 -6.16 0.78
N GLY A 39 21.89 -6.65 1.73
CA GLY A 39 20.83 -7.63 1.46
C GLY A 39 19.78 -7.08 0.49
N ALA A 40 19.33 -5.83 0.70
CA ALA A 40 18.40 -5.15 -0.19
C ALA A 40 19.00 -4.92 -1.60
N ALA A 41 20.29 -4.57 -1.69
CA ALA A 41 20.98 -4.45 -2.97
C ALA A 41 21.04 -5.78 -3.72
N LEU A 42 21.32 -6.89 -2.99
CA LEU A 42 21.29 -8.24 -3.56
C LEU A 42 19.88 -8.61 -4.03
N ALA A 43 18.84 -8.30 -3.25
CA ALA A 43 17.45 -8.52 -3.63
C ALA A 43 17.02 -7.67 -4.83
N SER A 44 17.74 -6.58 -5.13
CA SER A 44 17.50 -5.71 -6.29
C SER A 44 18.26 -6.15 -7.55
N THR A 45 19.06 -7.22 -7.50
CA THR A 45 19.85 -7.70 -8.66
C THR A 45 19.01 -8.18 -9.85
N PRO A 46 17.77 -8.75 -9.70
CA PRO A 46 16.95 -9.13 -10.84
C PRO A 46 16.81 -8.03 -11.89
N ARG A 47 16.63 -6.79 -11.44
CA ARG A 47 16.53 -5.63 -12.33
C ARG A 47 17.77 -5.38 -13.18
N PHE A 48 18.98 -5.61 -12.63
CA PHE A 48 20.22 -5.36 -13.36
C PHE A 48 20.51 -6.45 -14.40
N ILE A 49 19.86 -7.62 -14.28
CA ILE A 49 20.01 -8.75 -15.20
C ILE A 49 18.97 -8.69 -16.33
N ARG A 50 17.70 -8.37 -16.03
CA ARG A 50 16.57 -8.43 -16.96
C ARG A 50 15.93 -7.07 -17.27
N GLY A 51 16.33 -6.00 -16.60
CA GLY A 51 15.72 -4.68 -16.73
C GLY A 51 14.63 -4.41 -15.70
N LEU A 52 13.83 -3.36 -15.94
CA LEU A 52 12.64 -3.09 -15.14
C LEU A 52 11.61 -4.19 -15.36
N SER A 53 10.84 -4.49 -14.31
CA SER A 53 9.66 -5.32 -14.42
C SER A 53 8.44 -4.44 -14.58
N CYS A 54 7.63 -4.69 -15.61
CA CYS A 54 6.34 -4.07 -15.84
C CYS A 54 5.25 -5.00 -15.29
N GLY A 55 5.27 -5.22 -13.97
CA GLY A 55 4.24 -5.98 -13.29
C GLY A 55 2.91 -5.22 -13.24
N HIS A 56 1.86 -5.87 -12.79
CA HIS A 56 0.46 -5.45 -12.91
C HIS A 56 0.16 -4.01 -12.45
N ASP A 57 0.87 -3.51 -11.43
CA ASP A 57 0.61 -2.17 -10.84
C ASP A 57 1.68 -1.14 -11.28
N PHE A 58 2.55 -1.46 -12.27
CA PHE A 58 3.72 -0.65 -12.60
C PHE A 58 3.37 0.73 -13.16
N ASP A 59 2.57 0.77 -14.20
CA ASP A 59 2.10 1.97 -14.90
C ASP A 59 1.26 2.86 -13.98
N PHE A 60 0.33 2.25 -13.22
CA PHE A 60 -0.46 2.94 -12.20
C PHE A 60 0.42 3.72 -11.21
N HIS A 61 1.48 3.09 -10.69
CA HIS A 61 2.40 3.75 -9.77
C HIS A 61 3.22 4.84 -10.45
N LEU A 62 3.79 4.56 -11.62
CA LEU A 62 4.64 5.51 -12.33
C LEU A 62 3.85 6.77 -12.73
N VAL A 63 2.65 6.58 -13.31
CA VAL A 63 1.76 7.69 -13.69
C VAL A 63 1.33 8.48 -12.45
N SER A 64 0.98 7.81 -11.34
CA SER A 64 0.63 8.49 -10.09
C SER A 64 1.76 9.38 -9.57
N TRP A 65 3.00 8.91 -9.63
CA TRP A 65 4.16 9.70 -9.19
C TRP A 65 4.42 10.92 -10.08
N LEU A 66 4.27 10.75 -11.40
CA LEU A 66 4.39 11.84 -12.38
C LEU A 66 3.29 12.90 -12.18
N GLU A 67 2.04 12.46 -11.94
CA GLU A 67 0.89 13.32 -11.65
C GLU A 67 1.13 14.20 -10.41
N VAL A 68 1.64 13.58 -9.34
CA VAL A 68 1.93 14.29 -8.10
C VAL A 68 3.06 15.30 -8.29
N GLN A 69 4.14 14.92 -8.98
CA GLN A 69 5.23 15.87 -9.27
C GLN A 69 4.73 17.03 -10.12
N ARG A 70 3.88 16.78 -11.13
CA ARG A 70 3.24 17.82 -11.93
C ARG A 70 2.39 18.76 -11.05
N SER A 71 1.60 18.20 -10.12
CA SER A 71 0.79 18.95 -9.17
C SER A 71 1.66 19.83 -8.26
N TRP A 72 2.78 19.31 -7.75
CA TRP A 72 3.72 20.07 -6.95
C TRP A 72 4.34 21.24 -7.72
N SER A 73 4.65 21.05 -9.00
CA SER A 73 5.13 22.14 -9.86
C SER A 73 4.08 23.24 -10.09
N GLN A 74 2.80 22.93 -9.90
CA GLN A 74 1.67 23.85 -9.95
C GLN A 74 1.34 24.49 -8.58
N GLY A 75 2.11 24.18 -7.53
CA GLY A 75 1.90 24.66 -6.16
C GLY A 75 0.88 23.85 -5.34
N LEU A 76 0.38 22.72 -5.85
CA LEU A 76 -0.60 21.88 -5.19
C LEU A 76 0.10 20.71 -4.49
N LEU A 77 0.28 20.78 -3.17
CA LEU A 77 1.04 19.81 -2.40
C LEU A 77 0.30 18.48 -2.18
N TYR A 78 -1.02 18.53 -2.07
CA TYR A 78 -1.88 17.36 -1.89
C TYR A 78 -2.97 17.37 -2.95
N PRO A 79 -2.72 16.78 -4.14
CA PRO A 79 -3.74 16.68 -5.19
C PRO A 79 -4.83 15.68 -4.79
N HIS A 80 -6.04 15.88 -5.33
CA HIS A 80 -7.15 14.92 -5.26
C HIS A 80 -7.40 14.27 -6.62
N TRP A 81 -7.09 14.99 -7.70
CA TRP A 81 -7.37 14.63 -9.08
C TRP A 81 -6.11 14.28 -9.87
N ALA A 82 -6.09 13.11 -10.52
CA ALA A 82 -5.12 12.74 -11.52
C ALA A 82 -5.64 13.15 -12.91
N GLN A 83 -4.85 13.85 -13.73
CA GLN A 83 -5.31 14.40 -15.00
C GLN A 83 -5.13 13.45 -16.19
N SER A 84 -4.07 12.62 -16.19
CA SER A 84 -3.72 11.77 -17.34
C SER A 84 -4.61 10.54 -17.53
N PRO A 85 -5.18 9.90 -16.49
CA PRO A 85 -6.08 8.77 -16.68
C PRO A 85 -7.29 9.12 -17.56
N ASN A 86 -7.94 8.10 -18.09
CA ASN A 86 -9.09 8.22 -18.98
C ASN A 86 -8.80 9.17 -20.15
N TRP A 87 -7.67 8.94 -20.80
CA TRP A 87 -7.21 9.70 -21.97
C TRP A 87 -7.17 11.22 -21.74
N GLY A 88 -6.85 11.63 -20.51
CA GLY A 88 -6.76 13.03 -20.10
C GLY A 88 -8.04 13.60 -19.52
N ALA A 89 -9.12 12.83 -19.40
CA ALA A 89 -10.34 13.23 -18.72
C ALA A 89 -10.21 13.13 -17.18
N GLY A 90 -9.24 12.36 -16.71
CA GLY A 90 -8.85 12.27 -15.31
C GLY A 90 -9.74 11.42 -14.43
N GLU A 91 -9.33 11.27 -13.17
CA GLU A 91 -10.04 10.51 -12.13
C GLU A 91 -9.68 10.98 -10.72
N PRO A 92 -10.51 10.71 -9.67
CA PRO A 92 -10.27 11.12 -8.28
C PRO A 92 -9.24 10.22 -7.57
N ARG A 93 -8.17 9.80 -8.24
CA ARG A 93 -7.19 8.80 -7.79
C ARG A 93 -6.67 9.08 -6.39
N PHE A 94 -6.30 10.32 -6.09
CA PHE A 94 -5.64 10.68 -4.83
C PHE A 94 -6.61 10.88 -3.65
N VAL A 95 -7.91 10.81 -3.89
CA VAL A 95 -8.93 10.65 -2.84
C VAL A 95 -8.88 9.23 -2.27
N PHE A 96 -8.71 8.22 -3.15
CA PHE A 96 -8.80 6.80 -2.78
C PHE A 96 -7.45 6.12 -2.60
N TYR A 97 -6.36 6.69 -3.12
CA TYR A 97 -5.03 6.10 -3.03
C TYR A 97 -4.17 6.75 -1.94
N PRO A 98 -3.61 5.95 -0.98
CA PRO A 98 -2.92 6.48 0.20
C PRO A 98 -1.68 7.33 -0.12
N PRO A 99 -1.48 8.47 0.59
CA PRO A 99 -0.55 9.51 0.17
C PRO A 99 0.94 9.17 0.30
N LEU A 100 1.38 8.40 1.31
CA LEU A 100 2.81 8.21 1.55
C LEU A 100 3.52 7.45 0.42
N SER A 101 2.82 6.53 -0.26
CA SER A 101 3.42 5.76 -1.35
C SER A 101 3.72 6.64 -2.57
N TRP A 102 2.75 7.45 -3.01
CA TRP A 102 2.94 8.30 -4.17
C TRP A 102 3.77 9.54 -3.86
N MET A 103 3.72 10.08 -2.64
CA MET A 103 4.63 11.15 -2.21
C MET A 103 6.09 10.71 -2.26
N LEU A 104 6.39 9.49 -1.79
CA LEU A 104 7.75 8.96 -1.86
C LEU A 104 8.23 8.82 -3.31
N GLY A 105 7.41 8.26 -4.20
CA GLY A 105 7.75 8.11 -5.60
C GLY A 105 7.97 9.45 -6.31
N ALA A 106 7.07 10.42 -6.10
CA ALA A 106 7.19 11.77 -6.64
C ALA A 106 8.43 12.51 -6.10
N LEU A 107 8.74 12.38 -4.80
CA LEU A 107 9.95 12.94 -4.20
C LEU A 107 11.21 12.37 -4.85
N LEU A 108 11.28 11.06 -5.04
CA LEU A 108 12.39 10.41 -5.71
C LEU A 108 12.52 10.89 -7.16
N GLY A 109 11.40 11.02 -7.89
CA GLY A 109 11.39 11.53 -9.26
C GLY A 109 11.79 13.00 -9.37
N SER A 110 11.61 13.79 -8.29
CA SER A 110 12.05 15.19 -8.24
C SER A 110 13.57 15.35 -8.06
N ILE A 111 14.27 14.33 -7.56
CA ILE A 111 15.71 14.38 -7.25
C ILE A 111 16.55 13.41 -8.09
N THR A 112 15.91 12.49 -8.83
CA THR A 112 16.60 11.48 -9.66
C THR A 112 15.92 11.35 -11.03
N ALA A 113 16.63 10.70 -11.98
CA ALA A 113 16.03 10.38 -13.27
C ALA A 113 14.90 9.34 -13.12
N TRP A 114 13.76 9.58 -13.74
CA TRP A 114 12.52 8.81 -13.61
C TRP A 114 12.69 7.29 -13.83
N HIS A 115 13.49 6.89 -14.83
CA HIS A 115 13.75 5.48 -15.10
C HIS A 115 14.50 4.75 -13.96
N ARG A 116 15.08 5.49 -12.99
CA ARG A 116 15.76 4.94 -11.80
C ARG A 116 14.84 4.88 -10.58
N VAL A 117 13.74 5.64 -10.58
CA VAL A 117 12.85 5.78 -9.42
C VAL A 117 12.33 4.43 -8.92
N PRO A 118 11.79 3.52 -9.77
CA PRO A 118 11.30 2.23 -9.30
C PRO A 118 12.36 1.41 -8.56
N THR A 119 13.61 1.43 -9.04
CA THR A 119 14.72 0.68 -8.42
C THR A 119 15.09 1.24 -7.06
N ILE A 120 15.20 2.57 -6.97
CA ILE A 120 15.54 3.24 -5.70
C ILE A 120 14.41 3.02 -4.71
N TYR A 121 13.15 3.08 -5.16
CA TYR A 121 11.97 2.82 -4.36
C TYR A 121 12.00 1.41 -3.76
N ILE A 122 12.19 0.38 -4.59
CA ILE A 122 12.33 -1.03 -4.16
C ILE A 122 13.45 -1.17 -3.13
N PHE A 123 14.64 -0.65 -3.43
CA PHE A 123 15.80 -0.71 -2.54
C PHE A 123 15.53 -0.09 -1.16
N LEU A 124 14.89 1.09 -1.14
CA LEU A 124 14.55 1.78 0.11
C LEU A 124 13.50 1.02 0.91
N CYS A 125 12.46 0.48 0.26
CA CYS A 125 11.41 -0.29 0.93
C CYS A 125 11.96 -1.59 1.54
N LEU A 126 12.77 -2.34 0.79
CA LEU A 126 13.42 -3.56 1.28
C LEU A 126 14.37 -3.26 2.44
N THR A 127 15.14 -2.18 2.35
CA THR A 127 16.03 -1.73 3.43
C THR A 127 15.23 -1.37 4.68
N ALA A 128 14.15 -0.59 4.54
CA ALA A 128 13.28 -0.20 5.64
C ALA A 128 12.62 -1.42 6.32
N SER A 129 12.11 -2.38 5.54
CA SER A 129 11.54 -3.63 6.05
C SER A 129 12.58 -4.45 6.83
N GLY A 130 13.80 -4.55 6.30
CA GLY A 130 14.91 -5.22 6.99
C GLY A 130 15.30 -4.55 8.31
N LEU A 131 15.41 -3.22 8.34
CA LEU A 131 15.73 -2.45 9.55
C LEU A 131 14.61 -2.56 10.60
N ALA A 132 13.34 -2.51 10.17
CA ALA A 132 12.18 -2.69 11.03
C ALA A 132 12.15 -4.08 11.67
N THR A 133 12.37 -5.13 10.86
CA THR A 133 12.44 -6.53 11.33
C THR A 133 13.60 -6.73 12.30
N ARG A 134 14.78 -6.19 12.01
CA ARG A 134 15.92 -6.20 12.93
C ARG A 134 15.58 -5.53 14.26
N THR A 135 14.86 -4.41 14.23
CA THR A 135 14.46 -3.67 15.43
C THR A 135 13.58 -4.51 16.35
N LEU A 136 12.61 -5.23 15.78
CA LEU A 136 11.81 -6.23 16.50
C LEU A 136 12.69 -7.39 17.01
N ALA A 137 13.52 -7.96 16.13
CA ALA A 137 14.38 -9.12 16.43
C ALA A 137 15.35 -8.85 17.60
N ARG A 138 15.87 -7.64 17.74
CA ARG A 138 16.75 -7.24 18.87
C ARG A 138 16.09 -7.35 20.26
N ARG A 139 14.76 -7.42 20.34
CA ARG A 139 14.04 -7.69 21.59
C ARG A 139 14.00 -9.17 21.95
N LEU A 140 14.23 -10.04 20.96
CA LEU A 140 13.95 -11.46 21.05
C LEU A 140 15.22 -12.32 21.06
N MET A 141 16.28 -11.85 20.43
CA MET A 141 17.47 -12.63 20.15
C MET A 141 18.75 -11.79 20.16
N PRO A 142 19.94 -12.44 20.23
CA PRO A 142 21.24 -11.79 20.14
C PRO A 142 21.40 -11.00 18.84
N GLU A 143 22.24 -9.96 18.88
CA GLU A 143 22.41 -9.02 17.78
C GLU A 143 22.75 -9.67 16.43
N ARG A 144 23.59 -10.72 16.42
CA ARG A 144 23.93 -11.45 15.19
C ARG A 144 22.72 -12.10 14.52
N ASN A 145 21.87 -12.73 15.32
CA ASN A 145 20.62 -13.32 14.85
C ASN A 145 19.61 -12.23 14.45
N ALA A 146 19.57 -11.11 15.16
CA ALA A 146 18.72 -9.98 14.80
C ALA A 146 19.14 -9.35 13.47
N ASN A 147 20.46 -9.20 13.21
CA ASN A 147 20.96 -8.76 11.92
C ASN A 147 20.57 -9.74 10.81
N LEU A 148 20.70 -11.05 11.06
CA LEU A 148 20.27 -12.07 10.10
C LEU A 148 18.77 -11.96 9.79
N ALA A 149 17.91 -11.79 10.81
CA ALA A 149 16.48 -11.60 10.60
C ALA A 149 16.19 -10.39 9.69
N GLY A 150 16.88 -9.27 9.92
CA GLY A 150 16.77 -8.08 9.08
C GLY A 150 17.25 -8.32 7.63
N ILE A 151 18.34 -9.03 7.45
CA ILE A 151 18.85 -9.40 6.10
C ILE A 151 17.84 -10.31 5.39
N LEU A 152 17.34 -11.36 6.05
CA LEU A 152 16.35 -12.26 5.46
C LEU A 152 15.05 -11.55 5.08
N ALA A 153 14.65 -10.53 5.86
CA ALA A 153 13.46 -9.75 5.55
C ALA A 153 13.56 -8.96 4.24
N THR A 154 14.77 -8.61 3.78
CA THR A 154 14.96 -7.93 2.49
C THR A 154 14.74 -8.84 1.29
N CYS A 155 14.73 -10.17 1.48
CA CYS A 155 14.72 -11.15 0.39
C CYS A 155 13.64 -12.23 0.63
N THR A 156 12.55 -11.91 1.34
CA THR A 156 11.42 -12.83 1.45
C THR A 156 10.80 -13.07 0.08
N PRO A 157 10.33 -14.29 -0.23
CA PRO A 157 9.69 -14.56 -1.52
C PRO A 157 8.57 -13.59 -1.85
N TYR A 158 7.76 -13.21 -0.86
CA TYR A 158 6.68 -12.25 -1.07
C TYR A 158 7.16 -10.82 -1.33
N ALA A 159 8.24 -10.37 -0.68
CA ALA A 159 8.82 -9.06 -0.98
C ALA A 159 9.34 -8.98 -2.43
N LEU A 160 9.97 -10.06 -2.93
CA LEU A 160 10.41 -10.15 -4.32
C LEU A 160 9.22 -10.25 -5.29
N PHE A 161 8.17 -10.98 -4.93
CA PHE A 161 6.93 -11.07 -5.70
C PHE A 161 6.24 -9.70 -5.82
N CYS A 162 6.12 -8.94 -4.72
CA CYS A 162 5.59 -7.57 -4.75
C CYS A 162 6.49 -6.61 -5.54
N ALA A 163 7.81 -6.80 -5.50
CA ALA A 163 8.75 -5.91 -6.17
C ALA A 163 8.78 -6.11 -7.70
N TYR A 164 8.57 -7.33 -8.18
CA TYR A 164 8.83 -7.69 -9.58
C TYR A 164 7.59 -8.24 -10.29
N GLU A 165 6.90 -9.25 -9.76
CA GLU A 165 5.72 -9.83 -10.39
C GLU A 165 4.58 -8.83 -10.45
N ARG A 166 4.29 -8.22 -9.29
CA ARG A 166 3.16 -7.30 -9.18
C ARG A 166 3.53 -5.84 -9.40
N SER A 167 4.78 -5.45 -9.18
CA SER A 167 5.20 -4.04 -9.05
C SER A 167 4.36 -3.26 -8.03
N ALA A 168 3.86 -3.93 -6.97
CA ALA A 168 2.97 -3.38 -5.95
C ALA A 168 3.75 -2.54 -4.93
N PHE A 169 4.27 -1.40 -5.36
CA PHE A 169 5.22 -0.59 -4.61
C PHE A 169 4.65 -0.03 -3.29
N ALA A 170 3.36 0.31 -3.25
CA ALA A 170 2.72 0.76 -2.00
C ALA A 170 2.65 -0.36 -0.96
N GLU A 171 2.35 -1.59 -1.38
CA GLU A 171 2.31 -2.76 -0.51
C GLU A 171 3.72 -3.12 -0.01
N LEU A 172 4.71 -3.05 -0.90
CA LEU A 172 6.13 -3.25 -0.55
C LEU A 172 6.61 -2.22 0.49
N ALA A 173 6.21 -0.95 0.36
CA ALA A 173 6.52 0.09 1.34
C ALA A 173 5.83 -0.16 2.68
N ALA A 174 4.57 -0.58 2.67
CA ALA A 174 3.80 -0.87 3.88
C ALA A 174 4.35 -2.04 4.70
N ALA A 175 5.05 -2.99 4.07
CA ALA A 175 5.66 -4.13 4.74
C ALA A 175 6.66 -3.72 5.86
N ALA A 176 7.26 -2.53 5.76
CA ALA A 176 8.16 -2.01 6.79
C ALA A 176 7.46 -1.68 8.11
N TRP A 177 6.16 -1.41 8.09
CA TRP A 177 5.40 -1.05 9.29
C TRP A 177 4.99 -2.26 10.13
N VAL A 178 4.80 -3.45 9.52
CA VAL A 178 4.32 -4.65 10.20
C VAL A 178 5.22 -5.09 11.37
N PRO A 179 6.56 -5.20 11.23
CA PRO A 179 7.43 -5.54 12.35
C PRO A 179 7.38 -4.51 13.48
N LEU A 180 7.23 -3.22 13.15
CA LEU A 180 7.13 -2.16 14.14
C LEU A 180 5.78 -2.19 14.87
N LEU A 181 4.69 -2.49 14.18
CA LEU A 181 3.38 -2.69 14.80
C LEU A 181 3.43 -3.82 15.83
N LEU A 182 3.98 -4.98 15.46
CA LEU A 182 4.17 -6.11 16.37
C LEU A 182 5.10 -5.77 17.54
N LEU A 183 6.17 -5.02 17.30
CA LEU A 183 7.09 -4.57 18.34
C LEU A 183 6.36 -3.77 19.43
N PHE A 184 5.54 -2.80 19.05
CA PHE A 184 4.88 -1.92 20.00
C PHE A 184 3.59 -2.51 20.58
N ALA A 185 2.86 -3.33 19.82
CA ALA A 185 1.66 -4.02 20.28
C ALA A 185 2.00 -5.08 21.36
N LEU A 186 3.07 -5.87 21.15
CA LEU A 186 3.46 -6.97 22.03
C LEU A 186 4.39 -6.55 23.16
N ARG A 187 4.84 -5.28 23.19
CA ARG A 187 5.74 -4.79 24.23
C ARG A 187 5.06 -4.86 25.60
N SER A 188 5.73 -5.49 26.57
CA SER A 188 5.32 -5.54 27.98
C SER A 188 6.42 -4.97 28.86
N ARG A 189 6.06 -4.08 29.80
CA ARG A 189 6.88 -3.70 30.96
C ARG A 189 6.21 -4.29 32.21
N GLU A 190 6.96 -5.09 32.94
CA GLU A 190 6.49 -5.66 34.20
C GLU A 190 6.52 -4.60 35.30
N HIS A 191 5.41 -3.89 35.47
CA HIS A 191 5.19 -2.97 36.60
C HIS A 191 3.87 -3.31 37.27
N ASN A 192 3.90 -4.20 38.24
CA ASN A 192 2.69 -4.72 38.90
C ASN A 192 1.91 -3.69 39.76
N SER A 193 2.52 -2.54 40.06
CA SER A 193 1.95 -1.49 40.93
C SER A 193 1.24 -0.35 40.20
N LEU A 194 1.29 -0.31 38.85
CA LEU A 194 0.72 0.80 38.07
C LEU A 194 -0.76 0.60 37.77
N SER A 195 -1.53 1.69 37.70
CA SER A 195 -2.91 1.69 37.24
C SER A 195 -3.01 1.15 35.78
N LEU A 196 -4.18 0.64 35.40
CA LEU A 196 -4.45 0.08 34.07
C LEU A 196 -4.05 1.04 32.93
N LEU A 197 -4.42 2.31 33.06
CA LEU A 197 -4.10 3.36 32.07
C LEU A 197 -2.58 3.60 31.95
N ARG A 198 -1.86 3.65 33.08
CA ARG A 198 -0.40 3.83 33.06
C ARG A 198 0.33 2.64 32.44
N ARG A 199 -0.19 1.42 32.62
CA ARG A 199 0.34 0.22 31.95
C ARG A 199 0.04 0.20 30.46
N ALA A 200 -1.13 0.68 30.04
CA ALA A 200 -1.48 0.81 28.63
C ALA A 200 -0.59 1.84 27.91
N CYS A 201 -0.29 2.96 28.57
CA CYS A 201 0.51 4.07 28.03
C CYS A 201 1.94 4.06 28.62
N ASP A 202 2.69 2.98 28.41
CA ASP A 202 4.04 2.74 28.96
C ASP A 202 5.19 3.21 28.03
N GLY A 203 4.91 4.09 27.10
CA GLY A 203 5.84 4.52 26.04
C GLY A 203 5.74 3.68 24.77
N SER A 204 4.67 2.92 24.59
CA SER A 204 4.43 2.10 23.41
C SER A 204 3.17 2.50 22.64
N ALA A 205 2.20 3.18 23.26
CA ALA A 205 0.94 3.54 22.62
C ALA A 205 1.12 4.62 21.55
N ALA A 206 1.92 5.66 21.83
CA ALA A 206 2.20 6.72 20.85
C ALA A 206 2.93 6.21 19.59
N PRO A 207 4.05 5.47 19.69
CA PRO A 207 4.66 4.91 18.47
C PRO A 207 3.77 3.88 17.77
N LEU A 208 2.93 3.13 18.49
CA LEU A 208 1.97 2.22 17.89
C LEU A 208 0.92 2.96 17.07
N ALA A 209 0.40 4.09 17.58
CA ALA A 209 -0.53 4.96 16.86
C ALA A 209 0.09 5.51 15.57
N LEU A 210 1.35 5.99 15.65
CA LEU A 210 2.09 6.48 14.48
C LEU A 210 2.29 5.38 13.42
N VAL A 211 2.66 4.17 13.84
CA VAL A 211 2.87 3.05 12.92
C VAL A 211 1.56 2.64 12.25
N LEU A 212 0.46 2.59 12.99
CA LEU A 212 -0.85 2.28 12.40
C LEU A 212 -1.29 3.35 11.40
N ALA A 213 -1.14 4.64 11.75
CA ALA A 213 -1.42 5.74 10.84
C ALA A 213 -0.56 5.67 9.58
N ALA A 214 0.75 5.46 9.73
CA ALA A 214 1.67 5.33 8.60
C ALA A 214 1.32 4.14 7.70
N THR A 215 0.88 3.02 8.25
CA THR A 215 0.43 1.86 7.46
C THR A 215 -0.76 2.22 6.59
N TRP A 216 -1.81 2.83 7.16
CA TRP A 216 -3.00 3.27 6.43
C TRP A 216 -2.68 4.33 5.38
N LEU A 217 -1.82 5.28 5.69
CA LEU A 217 -1.38 6.32 4.75
C LEU A 217 -0.42 5.81 3.67
N THR A 218 0.11 4.58 3.81
CA THR A 218 0.99 3.97 2.81
C THR A 218 0.23 3.06 1.85
N ASN A 219 -0.65 2.18 2.38
CA ASN A 219 -1.41 1.21 1.59
C ASN A 219 -2.69 0.82 2.35
N ALA A 220 -3.85 1.01 1.76
CA ALA A 220 -5.14 0.73 2.39
C ALA A 220 -5.34 -0.75 2.76
N PRO A 221 -5.09 -1.74 1.87
CA PRO A 221 -5.12 -3.15 2.23
C PRO A 221 -4.21 -3.49 3.42
N ALA A 222 -2.98 -2.95 3.45
CA ALA A 222 -2.08 -3.12 4.57
C ALA A 222 -2.62 -2.49 5.87
N GLY A 223 -3.29 -1.35 5.78
CA GLY A 223 -3.98 -0.70 6.90
C GLY A 223 -5.08 -1.57 7.50
N VAL A 224 -5.89 -2.23 6.64
CA VAL A 224 -6.90 -3.21 7.06
C VAL A 224 -6.23 -4.37 7.78
N MET A 225 -5.21 -5.00 7.15
CA MET A 225 -4.46 -6.11 7.78
C MET A 225 -3.82 -5.70 9.10
N ALA A 226 -3.22 -4.51 9.18
CA ALA A 226 -2.60 -4.00 10.39
C ALA A 226 -3.61 -3.78 11.54
N SER A 227 -4.82 -3.34 11.22
CA SER A 227 -5.89 -3.15 12.20
C SER A 227 -6.35 -4.48 12.79
N TYR A 228 -6.56 -5.51 11.98
CA TYR A 228 -6.91 -6.86 12.45
C TYR A 228 -5.73 -7.53 13.17
N LEU A 229 -4.51 -7.35 12.68
CA LEU A 229 -3.30 -7.85 13.35
C LEU A 229 -3.13 -7.22 14.73
N LEU A 230 -3.38 -5.91 14.86
CA LEU A 230 -3.34 -5.21 16.14
C LEU A 230 -4.38 -5.75 17.11
N ALA A 231 -5.62 -5.94 16.67
CA ALA A 231 -6.69 -6.49 17.48
C ALA A 231 -6.36 -7.92 17.96
N LEU A 232 -5.88 -8.78 17.06
CA LEU A 232 -5.46 -10.14 17.40
C LEU A 232 -4.28 -10.16 18.38
N ALA A 233 -3.25 -9.36 18.11
CA ALA A 233 -2.07 -9.27 18.98
C ALA A 233 -2.45 -8.77 20.38
N ALA A 234 -3.33 -7.77 20.48
CA ALA A 234 -3.81 -7.24 21.74
C ALA A 234 -4.63 -8.27 22.54
N LEU A 235 -5.51 -9.02 21.86
CA LEU A 235 -6.32 -10.07 22.49
C LEU A 235 -5.43 -11.20 23.01
N VAL A 236 -4.50 -11.70 22.19
CA VAL A 236 -3.57 -12.75 22.60
C VAL A 236 -2.70 -12.28 23.75
N ALA A 237 -2.20 -11.04 23.71
CA ALA A 237 -1.43 -10.46 24.81
C ALA A 237 -2.27 -10.31 26.10
N ALA A 238 -3.54 -9.90 26.00
CA ALA A 238 -4.45 -9.81 27.15
C ALA A 238 -4.69 -11.16 27.80
N LEU A 239 -4.89 -12.22 27.01
CA LEU A 239 -5.05 -13.59 27.49
C LEU A 239 -3.77 -14.10 28.18
N LEU A 240 -2.60 -13.84 27.60
CA LEU A 240 -1.30 -14.25 28.16
C LEU A 240 -0.99 -13.54 29.48
N HIS A 241 -1.28 -12.24 29.56
CA HIS A 241 -1.04 -11.44 30.77
C HIS A 241 -2.21 -11.49 31.76
N ARG A 242 -3.35 -12.12 31.38
CA ARG A 242 -4.60 -12.12 32.18
C ARG A 242 -5.01 -10.71 32.61
N ALA A 243 -4.89 -9.74 31.70
CA ALA A 243 -5.11 -8.33 31.99
C ALA A 243 -5.55 -7.56 30.73
N TRP A 244 -6.37 -6.54 30.89
CA TRP A 244 -6.96 -5.76 29.78
C TRP A 244 -6.08 -4.61 29.26
N TRP A 245 -4.96 -4.31 29.92
CA TRP A 245 -4.10 -3.19 29.46
C TRP A 245 -3.57 -3.32 28.01
N PRO A 246 -3.32 -4.51 27.42
CA PRO A 246 -2.93 -4.60 26.00
C PRO A 246 -4.06 -4.17 25.07
N VAL A 247 -5.31 -4.53 25.40
CA VAL A 247 -6.49 -4.11 24.63
C VAL A 247 -6.70 -2.59 24.75
N LEU A 248 -6.56 -2.02 25.94
CA LEU A 248 -6.67 -0.57 26.13
C LEU A 248 -5.57 0.17 25.35
N ARG A 249 -4.32 -0.33 25.37
CA ARG A 249 -3.22 0.21 24.54
C ARG A 249 -3.59 0.20 23.05
N ALA A 250 -4.06 -0.93 22.54
CA ALA A 250 -4.45 -1.08 21.15
C ALA A 250 -5.61 -0.11 20.81
N ALA A 251 -6.61 0.02 21.68
CA ALA A 251 -7.73 0.92 21.48
C ALA A 251 -7.30 2.39 21.43
N VAL A 252 -6.46 2.84 22.36
CA VAL A 252 -5.90 4.21 22.37
C VAL A 252 -5.06 4.46 21.12
N ALA A 253 -4.18 3.50 20.78
CA ALA A 253 -3.35 3.61 19.59
C ALA A 253 -4.17 3.60 18.30
N ALA A 254 -5.22 2.78 18.22
CA ALA A 254 -6.12 2.73 17.06
C ALA A 254 -6.92 4.03 16.94
N ALA A 255 -7.50 4.56 18.01
CA ALA A 255 -8.25 5.81 17.98
C ALA A 255 -7.39 6.98 17.47
N ILE A 256 -6.17 7.14 18.01
CA ILE A 256 -5.25 8.20 17.59
C ILE A 256 -4.69 7.91 16.19
N GLY A 257 -4.30 6.65 15.89
CA GLY A 257 -3.70 6.28 14.61
C GLY A 257 -4.67 6.41 13.44
N LEU A 258 -5.89 5.92 13.57
CA LEU A 258 -6.94 6.11 12.55
C LEU A 258 -7.34 7.58 12.44
N GLY A 259 -7.41 8.28 13.58
CA GLY A 259 -7.63 9.72 13.58
C GLY A 259 -6.55 10.51 12.85
N LEU A 260 -5.27 10.17 13.01
CA LEU A 260 -4.17 10.78 12.23
C LEU A 260 -4.29 10.51 10.73
N ALA A 261 -4.80 9.35 10.34
CA ALA A 261 -5.04 8.99 8.95
C ALA A 261 -6.39 9.51 8.41
N ALA A 262 -7.22 10.18 9.23
CA ALA A 262 -8.58 10.59 8.86
C ALA A 262 -8.62 11.57 7.68
N LEU A 263 -7.55 12.35 7.46
CA LEU A 263 -7.43 13.24 6.28
C LEU A 263 -7.54 12.48 4.95
N TYR A 264 -7.20 11.18 4.96
CA TYR A 264 -7.34 10.26 3.85
C TYR A 264 -8.56 9.34 4.02
N LEU A 265 -8.73 8.73 5.21
CA LEU A 265 -9.74 7.70 5.46
C LEU A 265 -11.18 8.24 5.36
N VAL A 266 -11.43 9.47 5.83
CA VAL A 266 -12.78 10.04 5.85
C VAL A 266 -13.25 10.34 4.43
N PRO A 267 -12.49 11.07 3.58
CA PRO A 267 -12.87 11.24 2.18
C PRO A 267 -12.99 9.90 1.44
N ALA A 268 -11.99 9.04 1.53
CA ALA A 268 -12.00 7.74 0.85
C ALA A 268 -13.24 6.90 1.21
N ALA A 269 -13.65 6.88 2.50
CA ALA A 269 -14.84 6.15 2.92
C ALA A 269 -16.16 6.82 2.52
N TRP A 270 -16.19 8.15 2.51
CA TRP A 270 -17.41 8.90 2.19
C TRP A 270 -17.69 8.97 0.69
N GLU A 271 -16.64 9.19 -0.12
CA GLU A 271 -16.76 9.43 -1.55
C GLU A 271 -16.86 8.13 -2.37
N GLN A 272 -16.67 6.94 -1.77
CA GLN A 272 -16.91 5.64 -2.44
C GLN A 272 -18.27 5.56 -3.17
N ARG A 273 -19.29 6.23 -2.66
CA ARG A 273 -20.63 6.27 -3.24
C ARG A 273 -20.70 7.03 -4.57
N TRP A 274 -19.63 7.73 -4.95
CA TRP A 274 -19.57 8.52 -6.18
C TRP A 274 -18.83 7.81 -7.31
N ILE A 275 -18.24 6.66 -7.01
CA ILE A 275 -17.44 5.86 -7.94
C ILE A 275 -17.95 4.43 -8.02
N ALA A 276 -17.58 3.72 -9.08
CA ALA A 276 -17.94 2.32 -9.33
C ALA A 276 -17.07 1.35 -8.49
N ILE A 277 -17.04 1.55 -7.17
CA ILE A 277 -16.15 0.80 -6.24
C ILE A 277 -16.37 -0.72 -6.27
N GLU A 278 -17.54 -1.18 -6.72
CA GLU A 278 -17.84 -2.60 -6.88
C GLU A 278 -16.88 -3.28 -7.84
N GLN A 279 -16.40 -2.57 -8.87
CA GLN A 279 -15.45 -3.09 -9.86
C GLN A 279 -14.11 -3.49 -9.23
N ALA A 280 -13.74 -2.92 -8.08
CA ALA A 280 -12.59 -3.38 -7.30
C ALA A 280 -12.70 -4.84 -6.83
N THR A 281 -13.87 -5.45 -6.90
CA THR A 281 -14.13 -6.84 -6.49
C THR A 281 -14.84 -7.66 -7.57
N ASP A 282 -14.58 -7.37 -8.83
CA ASP A 282 -15.08 -8.13 -9.97
C ASP A 282 -14.37 -9.47 -10.17
N VAL A 283 -14.79 -10.24 -11.17
CA VAL A 283 -14.24 -11.55 -11.49
C VAL A 283 -12.72 -11.46 -11.63
N GLY A 284 -12.00 -12.34 -10.95
CA GLY A 284 -10.54 -12.32 -10.87
C GLY A 284 -9.98 -11.45 -9.73
N MET A 285 -10.74 -10.46 -9.24
CA MET A 285 -10.34 -9.58 -8.13
C MET A 285 -11.03 -9.91 -6.81
N ARG A 286 -12.00 -10.81 -6.78
CA ARG A 286 -12.69 -11.22 -5.56
C ARG A 286 -11.99 -12.39 -4.90
N ILE A 287 -12.21 -12.51 -3.60
CA ILE A 287 -11.57 -13.50 -2.74
C ILE A 287 -11.89 -14.94 -3.16
N GLN A 288 -13.12 -15.17 -3.64
CA GLN A 288 -13.58 -16.47 -4.08
C GLN A 288 -12.74 -17.04 -5.21
N ASP A 289 -12.20 -16.17 -6.06
CA ASP A 289 -11.36 -16.56 -7.20
C ASP A 289 -9.89 -16.78 -6.80
N SER A 290 -9.50 -16.42 -5.56
CA SER A 290 -8.10 -16.39 -5.11
C SER A 290 -7.79 -17.33 -3.94
N TRP A 291 -8.62 -18.36 -3.71
CA TRP A 291 -8.31 -19.40 -2.73
C TRP A 291 -7.07 -20.20 -3.13
N LEU A 292 -6.33 -20.66 -2.16
CA LEU A 292 -5.11 -21.42 -2.37
C LEU A 292 -5.38 -22.63 -3.31
N PHE A 293 -4.64 -22.70 -4.44
CA PHE A 293 -4.78 -23.71 -5.48
C PHE A 293 -6.12 -23.74 -6.23
N ALA A 294 -6.95 -22.69 -6.15
CA ALA A 294 -8.11 -22.57 -7.01
C ALA A 294 -7.68 -22.60 -8.49
N ARG A 295 -8.55 -23.08 -9.35
CA ARG A 295 -8.38 -23.06 -10.80
C ARG A 295 -9.70 -22.72 -11.46
N HIS A 296 -9.63 -21.97 -12.53
CA HIS A 296 -10.79 -21.47 -13.25
C HIS A 296 -10.84 -22.07 -14.66
N PRO A 297 -12.02 -22.49 -15.13
CA PRO A 297 -12.15 -23.09 -16.46
C PRO A 297 -12.12 -22.07 -17.59
N SER A 298 -12.27 -20.75 -17.29
CA SER A 298 -12.28 -19.69 -18.30
C SER A 298 -10.86 -19.40 -18.80
N PRO A 299 -10.63 -19.29 -20.12
CA PRO A 299 -9.36 -18.85 -20.69
C PRO A 299 -8.91 -17.48 -20.18
N ASP A 300 -9.83 -16.56 -19.94
CA ASP A 300 -9.54 -15.20 -19.43
C ASP A 300 -8.87 -15.21 -18.05
N MET A 301 -9.02 -16.31 -17.31
CA MET A 301 -8.43 -16.50 -15.98
C MET A 301 -7.06 -17.22 -16.00
N GLU A 302 -6.51 -17.54 -17.18
CA GLU A 302 -5.23 -18.29 -17.26
C GLU A 302 -4.07 -17.54 -16.60
N LEU A 303 -3.96 -16.23 -16.84
CA LEU A 303 -2.94 -15.39 -16.20
C LEU A 303 -3.14 -15.35 -14.67
N HIS A 304 -4.39 -15.15 -14.22
CA HIS A 304 -4.74 -15.16 -12.82
C HIS A 304 -4.36 -16.49 -12.16
N ASP A 305 -4.67 -17.62 -12.77
CA ASP A 305 -4.35 -18.96 -12.26
C ASP A 305 -2.84 -19.21 -12.17
N ARG A 306 -2.05 -18.70 -13.11
CA ARG A 306 -0.58 -18.76 -13.03
C ARG A 306 -0.04 -17.95 -11.85
N VAL A 307 -0.51 -16.72 -11.68
CA VAL A 307 -0.14 -15.86 -10.55
C VAL A 307 -0.55 -16.50 -9.22
N LEU A 308 -1.76 -17.08 -9.16
CA LEU A 308 -2.28 -17.76 -7.99
C LEU A 308 -1.47 -19.02 -7.63
N LEU A 309 -1.03 -19.79 -8.61
CA LEU A 309 -0.15 -20.95 -8.40
C LEU A 309 1.18 -20.53 -7.77
N VAL A 310 1.80 -19.47 -8.28
CA VAL A 310 3.04 -18.91 -7.73
C VAL A 310 2.80 -18.40 -6.31
N ALA A 311 1.74 -17.63 -6.08
CA ALA A 311 1.37 -17.15 -4.75
C ALA A 311 1.13 -18.31 -3.77
N SER A 312 0.47 -19.37 -4.22
CA SER A 312 0.23 -20.60 -3.44
C SER A 312 1.54 -21.28 -3.03
N ALA A 313 2.49 -21.39 -3.96
CA ALA A 313 3.82 -21.94 -3.67
C ALA A 313 4.57 -21.07 -2.63
N ILE A 314 4.49 -19.74 -2.75
CA ILE A 314 5.10 -18.81 -1.78
C ILE A 314 4.45 -18.94 -0.40
N VAL A 315 3.12 -19.08 -0.31
CA VAL A 315 2.42 -19.30 0.96
C VAL A 315 2.94 -20.56 1.64
N LEU A 316 2.98 -21.69 0.93
CA LEU A 316 3.45 -22.96 1.49
C LEU A 316 4.93 -22.89 1.90
N LEU A 317 5.78 -22.37 1.03
CA LEU A 317 7.22 -22.23 1.31
C LEU A 317 7.45 -21.39 2.57
N THR A 318 6.76 -20.25 2.68
CA THR A 318 6.90 -19.34 3.82
C THR A 318 6.38 -19.96 5.11
N ALA A 319 5.22 -20.62 5.06
CA ALA A 319 4.62 -21.27 6.22
C ALA A 319 5.45 -22.46 6.70
N LEU A 320 5.91 -23.34 5.81
CA LEU A 320 6.76 -24.48 6.13
C LEU A 320 8.12 -24.01 6.70
N SER A 321 8.71 -22.96 6.12
CA SER A 321 9.95 -22.36 6.61
C SER A 321 9.76 -21.77 8.01
N ALA A 322 8.64 -21.07 8.26
CA ALA A 322 8.30 -20.55 9.58
C ALA A 322 8.12 -21.67 10.60
N ALA A 323 7.38 -22.74 10.26
CA ALA A 323 7.16 -23.89 11.11
C ALA A 323 8.46 -24.63 11.42
N ALA A 324 9.29 -24.91 10.40
CA ALA A 324 10.59 -25.55 10.57
C ALA A 324 11.53 -24.70 11.44
N GLY A 325 11.61 -23.38 11.18
CA GLY A 325 12.39 -22.44 11.98
C GLY A 325 11.93 -22.42 13.45
N PHE A 326 10.62 -22.41 13.69
CA PHE A 326 10.05 -22.46 15.04
C PHE A 326 10.42 -23.77 15.76
N VAL A 327 10.21 -24.93 15.13
CA VAL A 327 10.53 -26.25 15.69
C VAL A 327 12.02 -26.36 16.01
N ILE A 328 12.90 -26.05 15.05
CA ILE A 328 14.34 -26.08 15.25
C ILE A 328 14.78 -25.11 16.36
N GLY A 329 14.21 -23.89 16.38
CA GLY A 329 14.49 -22.91 17.43
C GLY A 329 14.07 -23.39 18.82
N ARG A 330 12.95 -24.11 18.93
CA ARG A 330 12.48 -24.75 20.16
C ARG A 330 13.41 -25.89 20.59
N LEU A 331 13.72 -26.81 19.69
CA LEU A 331 14.60 -27.96 19.97
C LEU A 331 16.00 -27.52 20.39
N ARG A 332 16.50 -26.41 19.86
CA ARG A 332 17.80 -25.84 20.22
C ARG A 332 17.75 -24.89 21.43
N CYS A 333 16.62 -24.80 22.12
CA CYS A 333 16.40 -23.88 23.26
C CYS A 333 16.77 -22.40 22.95
N ARG A 334 16.57 -21.97 21.69
CA ARG A 334 16.87 -20.60 21.23
C ARG A 334 15.70 -19.64 21.43
N LEU A 335 14.46 -20.17 21.55
CA LEU A 335 13.28 -19.39 21.86
C LEU A 335 13.15 -19.27 23.39
N CYS A 336 13.71 -18.17 23.93
CA CYS A 336 13.78 -17.96 25.36
C CYS A 336 12.37 -17.91 25.99
N PRO A 337 12.09 -18.69 27.06
CA PRO A 337 10.80 -18.66 27.75
C PRO A 337 10.39 -17.29 28.28
N ALA A 338 11.36 -16.43 28.66
CA ALA A 338 11.12 -15.06 29.10
C ALA A 338 10.45 -14.20 28.02
N ASN A 339 10.67 -14.52 26.74
CA ASN A 339 10.07 -13.82 25.60
C ASN A 339 8.80 -14.52 25.07
N ARG A 340 8.14 -15.38 25.86
CA ARG A 340 6.93 -16.10 25.44
C ARG A 340 5.83 -15.17 24.97
N GLY A 341 5.73 -13.96 25.56
CA GLY A 341 4.78 -12.93 25.15
C GLY A 341 4.93 -12.46 23.70
N TYR A 342 6.09 -12.65 23.09
CA TYR A 342 6.33 -12.41 21.65
C TYR A 342 6.26 -13.70 20.83
N TRP A 343 6.97 -14.76 21.25
CA TRP A 343 7.07 -15.99 20.46
C TRP A 343 5.75 -16.69 20.23
N LEU A 344 4.85 -16.68 21.23
CA LEU A 344 3.57 -17.36 21.09
C LEU A 344 2.62 -16.61 20.13
N PRO A 345 2.41 -15.30 20.24
CA PRO A 345 1.63 -14.57 19.23
C PRO A 345 2.18 -14.74 17.81
N LEU A 346 3.51 -14.63 17.63
CA LEU A 346 4.14 -14.84 16.32
C LEU A 346 3.93 -16.25 15.77
N ALA A 347 3.98 -17.27 16.63
CA ALA A 347 3.74 -18.65 16.22
C ALA A 347 2.27 -18.89 15.84
N LEU A 348 1.32 -18.25 16.54
CA LEU A 348 -0.11 -18.33 16.24
C LEU A 348 -0.48 -17.66 14.92
N LEU A 349 0.27 -16.67 14.46
CA LEU A 349 0.03 -16.04 13.16
C LEU A 349 0.15 -17.05 12.00
N VAL A 350 1.05 -18.03 12.11
CA VAL A 350 1.29 -19.00 11.03
C VAL A 350 0.01 -19.81 10.71
N PRO A 351 -0.61 -20.56 11.65
CA PRO A 351 -1.83 -21.29 11.35
C PRO A 351 -3.03 -20.38 11.06
N VAL A 352 -3.14 -19.22 11.71
CA VAL A 352 -4.24 -18.27 11.45
C VAL A 352 -4.20 -17.78 10.00
N ILE A 353 -3.03 -17.35 9.52
CA ILE A 353 -2.87 -16.86 8.14
C ILE A 353 -3.07 -18.01 7.15
N LEU A 354 -2.62 -19.23 7.46
CA LEU A 354 -2.89 -20.39 6.60
C LEU A 354 -4.39 -20.68 6.47
N VAL A 355 -5.15 -20.63 7.56
CA VAL A 355 -6.61 -20.83 7.51
C VAL A 355 -7.29 -19.79 6.64
N LEU A 356 -6.81 -18.54 6.67
CA LEU A 356 -7.35 -17.46 5.83
C LEU A 356 -7.14 -17.70 4.31
N GLN A 357 -6.29 -18.65 3.92
CA GLN A 357 -6.05 -18.97 2.51
C GLN A 357 -7.07 -19.94 1.91
N PHE A 358 -7.99 -20.47 2.72
CA PHE A 358 -8.93 -21.53 2.30
C PHE A 358 -10.39 -21.09 2.42
N PRO A 359 -11.30 -21.67 1.61
CA PRO A 359 -12.73 -21.35 1.62
C PRO A 359 -13.41 -21.49 2.98
N ILE A 360 -12.88 -22.32 3.88
CA ILE A 360 -13.39 -22.47 5.25
C ILE A 360 -13.39 -21.16 6.04
N SER A 361 -12.54 -20.20 5.67
CA SER A 361 -12.50 -18.86 6.27
C SER A 361 -13.42 -17.84 5.59
N GLY A 362 -14.18 -18.24 4.56
CA GLY A 362 -15.04 -17.35 3.77
C GLY A 362 -15.99 -16.49 4.62
N TRP A 363 -16.50 -17.03 5.72
CA TRP A 363 -17.32 -16.29 6.67
C TRP A 363 -16.59 -15.08 7.27
N ALA A 364 -15.28 -15.18 7.55
CA ALA A 364 -14.51 -14.05 8.09
C ALA A 364 -14.36 -12.95 7.04
N TRP A 365 -14.16 -13.31 5.78
CA TRP A 365 -14.01 -12.35 4.69
C TRP A 365 -15.30 -11.61 4.37
N THR A 366 -16.46 -12.22 4.62
CA THR A 366 -17.77 -11.58 4.38
C THR A 366 -18.27 -10.79 5.59
N LEU A 367 -18.00 -11.24 6.82
CA LEU A 367 -18.52 -10.62 8.03
C LEU A 367 -17.62 -9.51 8.58
N LEU A 368 -16.30 -9.59 8.36
CA LEU A 368 -15.38 -8.59 8.90
C LEU A 368 -15.30 -7.39 7.94
N PRO A 369 -15.54 -6.17 8.47
CA PRO A 369 -15.57 -4.96 7.65
C PRO A 369 -14.28 -4.77 6.84
N GLN A 370 -14.42 -4.32 5.62
CA GLN A 370 -13.34 -3.99 4.67
C GLN A 370 -12.40 -5.14 4.29
N LEU A 371 -12.56 -6.35 4.88
CA LEU A 371 -11.66 -7.46 4.59
C LEU A 371 -11.78 -7.92 3.12
N ARG A 372 -12.98 -7.84 2.53
CA ARG A 372 -13.23 -8.16 1.11
C ARG A 372 -12.36 -7.34 0.14
N PHE A 373 -12.05 -6.09 0.47
CA PHE A 373 -11.21 -5.20 -0.35
C PHE A 373 -9.71 -5.55 -0.32
N LEU A 374 -9.33 -6.57 0.43
CA LEU A 374 -8.00 -7.14 0.25
C LEU A 374 -7.88 -7.91 -1.08
N GLN A 375 -8.99 -8.31 -1.70
CA GLN A 375 -9.05 -9.04 -2.98
C GLN A 375 -8.37 -10.42 -2.92
N PHE A 376 -7.12 -10.50 -2.44
CA PHE A 376 -6.28 -11.68 -2.47
C PHE A 376 -5.90 -12.15 -1.05
N PRO A 377 -6.29 -13.37 -0.62
CA PRO A 377 -5.91 -13.92 0.69
C PRO A 377 -4.39 -13.98 0.90
N TRP A 378 -3.63 -14.24 -0.16
CA TRP A 378 -2.17 -14.33 -0.10
C TRP A 378 -1.46 -12.99 0.23
N ARG A 379 -2.14 -11.83 0.21
CA ARG A 379 -1.59 -10.56 0.73
C ARG A 379 -1.16 -10.65 2.20
N TRP A 380 -1.76 -11.55 2.99
CA TRP A 380 -1.32 -11.84 4.36
C TRP A 380 0.11 -12.40 4.45
N LEU A 381 0.73 -12.77 3.33
CA LEU A 381 2.16 -13.13 3.26
C LEU A 381 3.07 -11.99 3.74
N MET A 382 2.66 -10.74 3.57
CA MET A 382 3.36 -9.58 4.13
C MET A 382 3.51 -9.70 5.66
N VAL A 383 2.48 -10.19 6.35
CA VAL A 383 2.48 -10.44 7.79
C VAL A 383 3.23 -11.73 8.12
N LEU A 384 3.01 -12.82 7.37
CA LEU A 384 3.62 -14.13 7.58
C LEU A 384 5.15 -14.11 7.40
N GLY A 385 5.67 -13.23 6.56
CA GLY A 385 7.10 -13.04 6.36
C GLY A 385 7.84 -12.65 7.65
N VAL A 386 7.18 -11.94 8.58
CA VAL A 386 7.81 -11.51 9.84
C VAL A 386 8.11 -12.70 10.76
N PRO A 387 7.16 -13.55 11.18
CA PRO A 387 7.49 -14.73 11.98
C PRO A 387 8.43 -15.69 11.25
N CYS A 388 8.31 -15.84 9.91
CA CYS A 388 9.21 -16.67 9.12
C CYS A 388 10.67 -16.26 9.31
N THR A 389 11.01 -14.99 9.04
CA THR A 389 12.38 -14.49 9.15
C THR A 389 12.92 -14.53 10.58
N LEU A 390 12.06 -14.23 11.58
CA LEU A 390 12.43 -14.30 12.99
C LEU A 390 12.75 -15.74 13.44
N PHE A 391 11.93 -16.71 13.06
CA PHE A 391 12.14 -18.11 13.44
C PHE A 391 13.35 -18.72 12.75
N LEU A 392 13.55 -18.45 11.45
CA LEU A 392 14.74 -18.89 10.72
C LEU A 392 16.02 -18.29 11.31
N ALA A 393 16.00 -17.02 11.66
CA ALA A 393 17.14 -16.37 12.30
C ALA A 393 17.40 -16.95 13.71
N ALA A 394 16.36 -17.20 14.52
CA ALA A 394 16.49 -17.82 15.83
C ALA A 394 17.05 -19.26 15.74
N ALA A 395 16.63 -20.03 14.75
CA ALA A 395 17.10 -21.40 14.51
C ALA A 395 18.57 -21.46 14.05
N SER A 396 19.10 -20.37 13.47
CA SER A 396 20.43 -20.34 12.87
C SER A 396 21.54 -20.41 13.93
N PRO A 397 22.54 -21.32 13.79
CA PRO A 397 23.64 -21.46 14.74
C PRO A 397 24.70 -20.39 14.50
N LEU A 398 24.68 -19.29 15.29
CA LEU A 398 25.66 -18.20 15.19
C LEU A 398 26.56 -18.09 16.44
N SER A 399 26.81 -19.21 17.13
CA SER A 399 27.54 -19.26 18.40
C SER A 399 29.06 -19.41 18.24
N SER A 400 29.55 -20.13 17.24
CA SER A 400 30.98 -20.37 16.97
C SER A 400 31.41 -19.76 15.64
N ARG A 401 32.72 -19.48 15.48
CA ARG A 401 33.29 -18.94 14.22
C ARG A 401 32.97 -19.86 13.02
N LYS A 402 33.03 -21.18 13.18
CA LYS A 402 32.72 -22.16 12.14
C LYS A 402 31.24 -22.13 11.78
N ALA A 403 30.35 -22.11 12.79
CA ALA A 403 28.91 -22.05 12.58
C ALA A 403 28.48 -20.73 11.91
N ILE A 404 29.08 -19.60 12.31
CA ILE A 404 28.84 -18.29 11.68
C ILE A 404 29.23 -18.35 10.19
N ARG A 405 30.43 -18.86 9.86
CA ARG A 405 30.89 -18.97 8.46
C ARG A 405 29.93 -19.79 7.60
N TRP A 406 29.51 -20.97 8.09
CA TRP A 406 28.58 -21.82 7.36
C TRP A 406 27.17 -21.21 7.25
N SER A 407 26.72 -20.52 8.30
CA SER A 407 25.44 -19.80 8.23
C SER A 407 25.49 -18.65 7.22
N ILE A 408 26.56 -17.88 7.17
CA ILE A 408 26.75 -16.82 6.17
C ILE A 408 26.72 -17.42 4.76
N VAL A 409 27.52 -18.45 4.50
CA VAL A 409 27.57 -19.11 3.18
C VAL A 409 26.18 -19.64 2.80
N GLY A 410 25.52 -20.37 3.69
CA GLY A 410 24.20 -20.95 3.41
C GLY A 410 23.12 -19.89 3.15
N TRP A 411 23.05 -18.83 3.95
CA TRP A 411 22.05 -17.77 3.76
C TRP A 411 22.35 -16.90 2.55
N THR A 412 23.64 -16.60 2.26
CA THR A 412 24.01 -15.89 1.03
C THR A 412 23.64 -16.71 -0.20
N ALA A 413 23.94 -18.01 -0.20
CA ALA A 413 23.53 -18.92 -1.28
C ALA A 413 21.99 -18.95 -1.43
N GLY A 414 21.25 -19.05 -0.31
CA GLY A 414 19.79 -19.01 -0.34
C GLY A 414 19.22 -17.71 -0.91
N MET A 415 19.80 -16.58 -0.57
CA MET A 415 19.40 -15.27 -1.11
C MET A 415 19.74 -15.14 -2.61
N LEU A 416 20.88 -15.65 -3.04
CA LEU A 416 21.26 -15.70 -4.47
C LEU A 416 20.28 -16.58 -5.26
N VAL A 417 19.89 -17.74 -4.70
CA VAL A 417 18.87 -18.61 -5.30
C VAL A 417 17.53 -17.87 -5.37
N ALA A 418 17.11 -17.21 -4.30
CA ALA A 418 15.85 -16.45 -4.29
C ALA A 418 15.85 -15.31 -5.33
N ALA A 419 16.95 -14.55 -5.42
CA ALA A 419 17.11 -13.51 -6.44
C ALA A 419 17.16 -14.10 -7.87
N GLY A 420 17.81 -15.25 -8.06
CA GLY A 420 17.83 -15.99 -9.34
C GLY A 420 16.44 -16.46 -9.74
N LEU A 421 15.68 -17.06 -8.83
CA LEU A 421 14.30 -17.46 -9.07
C LEU A 421 13.39 -16.26 -9.36
N ALA A 422 13.55 -15.16 -8.64
CA ALA A 422 12.82 -13.92 -8.93
C ALA A 422 13.16 -13.38 -10.34
N THR A 423 14.43 -13.46 -10.75
CA THR A 423 14.86 -13.07 -12.10
C THR A 423 14.23 -13.94 -13.20
N LEU A 424 14.01 -15.22 -12.91
CA LEU A 424 13.47 -16.17 -13.90
C LEU A 424 11.95 -16.14 -13.95
N PHE A 425 11.28 -15.97 -12.82
CA PHE A 425 9.83 -16.18 -12.69
C PHE A 425 9.02 -14.94 -12.36
N PHE A 426 9.62 -13.88 -11.79
CA PHE A 426 8.87 -12.69 -11.34
C PHE A 426 9.10 -11.46 -12.23
N ILE A 427 10.10 -11.44 -13.08
CA ILE A 427 10.30 -10.31 -13.98
C ILE A 427 9.28 -10.38 -15.12
N GLN A 428 8.39 -9.42 -15.15
CA GLN A 428 7.41 -9.23 -16.23
C GLN A 428 8.02 -8.40 -17.35
N TYR A 429 7.85 -8.88 -18.58
CA TYR A 429 8.37 -8.15 -19.72
C TYR A 429 7.55 -6.87 -19.96
N CYS A 430 8.26 -5.78 -20.26
CA CYS A 430 7.65 -4.55 -20.69
C CYS A 430 7.42 -4.61 -22.22
N VAL A 431 6.18 -4.57 -22.67
CA VAL A 431 5.88 -4.23 -24.05
C VAL A 431 6.38 -2.80 -24.33
N GLU A 432 6.50 -2.40 -25.60
CA GLU A 432 7.12 -1.10 -25.92
C GLU A 432 6.45 0.07 -25.20
N GLU A 433 5.12 0.08 -25.11
CA GLU A 433 4.34 1.13 -24.49
C GLU A 433 4.53 1.20 -22.97
N ASP A 434 4.70 0.07 -22.30
CA ASP A 434 4.87 -0.04 -20.85
C ASP A 434 6.29 0.30 -20.39
N LYS A 435 7.25 0.39 -21.31
CA LYS A 435 8.60 0.81 -20.91
C LYS A 435 8.54 2.17 -20.23
N ALA A 436 9.21 2.29 -19.08
CA ALA A 436 9.18 3.51 -18.26
C ALA A 436 9.48 4.80 -19.06
N LEU A 437 10.38 4.74 -20.04
CA LEU A 437 10.70 5.90 -20.88
C LEU A 437 9.55 6.27 -21.81
N ASN A 438 8.83 5.29 -22.35
CA ASN A 438 7.69 5.51 -23.24
C ASN A 438 6.47 5.99 -22.44
N GLN A 439 6.20 5.40 -21.26
CA GLN A 439 5.17 5.90 -20.34
C GLN A 439 5.43 7.37 -19.93
N ILE A 440 6.67 7.74 -19.68
CA ILE A 440 7.04 9.12 -19.39
C ILE A 440 6.83 10.02 -20.62
N ALA A 441 7.12 9.54 -21.82
CA ALA A 441 6.88 10.29 -23.07
C ALA A 441 5.39 10.47 -23.31
N ILE A 442 4.56 9.43 -23.16
CA ILE A 442 3.09 9.48 -23.25
C ILE A 442 2.55 10.50 -22.23
N PHE A 443 2.97 10.41 -20.97
CA PHE A 443 2.55 11.35 -19.93
C PHE A 443 2.88 12.81 -20.32
N ARG A 444 4.07 13.05 -20.86
CA ARG A 444 4.53 14.41 -21.27
C ARG A 444 3.83 14.92 -22.52
N SER A 445 3.40 14.06 -23.41
CA SER A 445 2.65 14.45 -24.61
C SER A 445 1.25 14.97 -24.30
N GLY A 446 0.71 14.66 -23.12
CA GLY A 446 -0.66 15.02 -22.73
C GLY A 446 -1.75 14.16 -23.40
N ARG A 447 -1.37 13.10 -24.12
CA ARG A 447 -2.30 12.15 -24.74
C ARG A 447 -3.19 11.46 -23.70
N GLY A 448 -2.65 11.25 -22.47
CA GLY A 448 -3.33 10.49 -21.43
C GLY A 448 -3.02 8.99 -21.49
N VAL A 449 -3.56 8.27 -20.54
CA VAL A 449 -3.43 6.81 -20.35
C VAL A 449 -4.79 6.21 -20.01
N ALA A 450 -4.93 4.90 -20.04
CA ALA A 450 -6.11 4.19 -19.55
C ALA A 450 -6.44 4.60 -18.10
N GLY A 451 -7.70 4.61 -17.75
CA GLY A 451 -8.20 4.90 -16.41
C GLY A 451 -8.26 3.65 -15.54
N THR A 452 -8.69 3.86 -14.30
CA THR A 452 -8.93 2.80 -13.31
C THR A 452 -10.43 2.63 -13.15
N ASP A 453 -10.96 1.44 -13.44
CA ASP A 453 -12.41 1.21 -13.58
C ASP A 453 -13.18 1.47 -12.30
N GLU A 454 -12.66 1.05 -11.15
CA GLU A 454 -13.28 1.32 -9.86
C GLU A 454 -13.34 2.82 -9.49
N TYR A 455 -12.61 3.69 -10.21
CA TYR A 455 -12.65 5.15 -10.01
C TYR A 455 -13.57 5.86 -11.02
N ALA A 456 -14.20 5.12 -11.92
CA ALA A 456 -15.22 5.68 -12.80
C ALA A 456 -16.38 6.27 -11.99
N PRO A 457 -16.98 7.40 -12.40
CA PRO A 457 -18.21 7.89 -11.80
C PRO A 457 -19.32 6.84 -11.87
N VAL A 458 -20.16 6.75 -10.82
CA VAL A 458 -21.29 5.82 -10.80
C VAL A 458 -22.16 5.99 -12.06
N GLY A 459 -22.44 4.89 -12.74
CA GLY A 459 -23.27 4.86 -13.95
C GLY A 459 -22.54 5.31 -15.22
N SER A 460 -21.20 5.36 -15.21
CA SER A 460 -20.39 5.63 -16.40
C SER A 460 -19.43 4.48 -16.70
N ASP A 461 -19.08 4.35 -17.97
CA ASP A 461 -18.14 3.36 -18.50
C ASP A 461 -16.84 4.04 -18.94
N ASN A 462 -15.69 3.51 -18.50
CA ASN A 462 -14.37 4.00 -18.91
C ASN A 462 -14.07 3.70 -20.38
N SER A 463 -14.58 2.59 -20.91
CA SER A 463 -14.33 2.15 -22.29
C SER A 463 -14.91 3.10 -23.33
N LEU A 464 -15.89 3.94 -22.95
CA LEU A 464 -16.51 4.92 -23.83
C LEU A 464 -15.76 6.26 -23.92
N VAL A 465 -14.69 6.45 -23.13
CA VAL A 465 -13.91 7.69 -23.18
C VAL A 465 -12.93 7.66 -24.34
N ALA A 466 -13.17 8.46 -25.36
CA ALA A 466 -12.30 8.49 -26.53
C ALA A 466 -10.94 9.11 -26.25
N SER A 467 -9.89 8.52 -26.81
CA SER A 467 -8.55 9.10 -26.86
C SER A 467 -8.50 10.23 -27.90
N GLY A 468 -7.74 11.27 -27.61
CA GLY A 468 -7.57 12.41 -28.54
C GLY A 468 -8.59 13.53 -28.41
N LEU A 469 -9.58 13.41 -27.51
CA LEU A 469 -10.60 14.44 -27.29
C LEU A 469 -10.01 15.84 -27.08
N PRO A 470 -10.63 16.89 -27.66
CA PRO A 470 -10.27 18.27 -27.34
C PRO A 470 -10.64 18.62 -25.89
N THR A 471 -10.11 19.73 -25.37
CA THR A 471 -10.44 20.15 -23.99
C THR A 471 -11.89 20.60 -23.84
N GLY A 472 -12.50 21.11 -24.92
CA GLY A 472 -13.92 21.45 -25.01
C GLY A 472 -14.45 21.15 -26.42
N CYS A 473 -15.61 20.52 -26.49
CA CYS A 473 -16.32 20.12 -27.71
C CYS A 473 -17.75 20.63 -27.62
N LEU A 474 -18.16 21.56 -28.50
CA LEU A 474 -19.54 22.00 -28.62
C LEU A 474 -20.34 20.95 -29.37
N VAL A 475 -21.53 20.61 -28.85
CA VAL A 475 -22.49 19.71 -29.48
C VAL A 475 -23.92 20.21 -29.24
N THR A 476 -24.82 19.87 -30.13
CA THR A 476 -26.24 20.16 -29.97
C THR A 476 -26.91 19.15 -29.04
N ASP A 477 -26.54 17.86 -29.12
CA ASP A 477 -27.04 16.77 -28.27
C ASP A 477 -25.98 16.39 -27.20
N PRO A 478 -26.27 16.59 -25.89
CA PRO A 478 -25.33 16.24 -24.83
C PRO A 478 -25.06 14.73 -24.69
N THR A 479 -25.88 13.87 -25.31
CA THR A 479 -25.71 12.40 -25.27
C THR A 479 -24.87 11.87 -26.43
N GLN A 480 -24.52 12.72 -27.39
CA GLN A 480 -23.76 12.34 -28.58
C GLN A 480 -22.43 11.68 -28.20
N GLU A 481 -22.13 10.53 -28.81
CA GLU A 481 -20.84 9.86 -28.70
C GLU A 481 -19.76 10.68 -29.41
N LEU A 482 -18.59 10.82 -28.77
CA LEU A 482 -17.50 11.64 -29.30
C LEU A 482 -16.38 10.85 -29.98
N GLY A 483 -16.40 9.53 -29.92
CA GLY A 483 -15.39 8.69 -30.54
C GLY A 483 -16.01 7.56 -31.33
N GLU A 484 -15.33 7.14 -32.40
CA GLU A 484 -15.67 5.94 -33.12
C GLU A 484 -14.77 4.79 -32.66
N SER A 485 -15.39 3.65 -32.39
CA SER A 485 -14.68 2.39 -32.28
C SER A 485 -14.24 1.98 -33.68
N THR A 486 -12.99 2.26 -34.04
CA THR A 486 -12.46 1.77 -35.31
C THR A 486 -12.22 0.27 -35.19
N PRO A 487 -12.83 -0.56 -36.06
CA PRO A 487 -12.38 -1.92 -36.18
C PRO A 487 -11.03 -1.90 -36.91
N GLU A 488 -9.93 -1.74 -36.17
CA GLU A 488 -8.61 -2.00 -36.74
C GLU A 488 -8.43 -3.52 -36.87
N GLY A 489 -8.42 -3.95 -38.12
CA GLY A 489 -7.77 -5.10 -38.71
C GLY A 489 -7.80 -6.41 -37.90
N ASP A 490 -8.69 -7.30 -38.31
CA ASP A 490 -8.54 -8.78 -38.34
C ASP A 490 -7.90 -9.47 -37.10
N SER A 491 -8.21 -9.00 -35.91
CA SER A 491 -7.99 -9.76 -34.69
C SER A 491 -9.22 -9.67 -33.79
N SER A 492 -10.10 -10.67 -33.93
CA SER A 492 -11.29 -10.94 -33.12
C SER A 492 -10.96 -11.30 -31.64
N GLU A 493 -9.79 -10.95 -31.14
CA GLU A 493 -9.27 -11.37 -29.84
C GLU A 493 -8.90 -10.23 -28.89
N ASP A 494 -9.05 -8.94 -29.27
CA ASP A 494 -8.76 -7.82 -28.39
C ASP A 494 -10.06 -7.06 -28.05
N PRO A 495 -10.65 -7.26 -26.85
CA PRO A 495 -11.87 -6.58 -26.43
C PRO A 495 -11.68 -5.08 -26.16
N ASP A 496 -10.46 -4.55 -26.21
CA ASP A 496 -10.14 -3.18 -25.86
C ASP A 496 -9.90 -2.28 -27.08
N THR A 497 -10.86 -2.20 -28.00
CA THR A 497 -10.86 -1.13 -29.01
C THR A 497 -11.14 0.21 -28.34
N ILE A 498 -10.08 0.98 -28.10
CA ILE A 498 -10.19 2.32 -27.53
C ILE A 498 -10.87 3.23 -28.55
N PRO A 499 -11.99 3.90 -28.22
CA PRO A 499 -12.57 4.88 -29.12
C PRO A 499 -11.57 5.99 -29.42
N LEU A 500 -11.44 6.35 -30.68
CA LEU A 500 -10.56 7.45 -31.12
C LEU A 500 -11.43 8.61 -31.58
N TRP A 501 -11.06 9.81 -31.17
CA TRP A 501 -11.65 11.03 -31.68
C TRP A 501 -10.78 11.59 -32.79
N PHE A 502 -11.41 11.94 -33.93
CA PHE A 502 -10.77 12.60 -35.05
C PHE A 502 -11.53 13.89 -35.42
N PRO A 503 -10.85 15.00 -35.71
CA PRO A 503 -11.49 16.27 -36.11
C PRO A 503 -12.38 16.13 -37.34
N GLU A 504 -12.07 15.19 -38.21
CA GLU A 504 -12.73 14.95 -39.53
C GLU A 504 -14.08 14.25 -39.40
N GLN A 505 -14.38 13.66 -38.21
CA GLN A 505 -15.62 12.91 -37.98
C GLN A 505 -16.84 13.81 -37.73
N GLY A 506 -16.64 15.13 -37.52
CA GLY A 506 -17.72 16.07 -37.31
C GLY A 506 -18.51 15.86 -36.00
N SER A 507 -17.94 15.13 -35.03
CA SER A 507 -18.59 14.87 -33.73
C SER A 507 -18.63 16.10 -32.82
N CYS A 508 -17.89 17.17 -33.14
CA CYS A 508 -17.98 18.48 -32.48
C CYS A 508 -18.40 19.53 -33.51
N ASP A 509 -19.42 20.32 -33.18
CA ASP A 509 -19.81 21.49 -33.99
C ASP A 509 -18.67 22.53 -33.96
N GLU A 510 -18.10 22.76 -32.77
CA GLU A 510 -16.91 23.58 -32.57
C GLU A 510 -15.97 22.95 -31.53
N VAL A 511 -14.67 23.23 -31.68
CA VAL A 511 -13.61 22.75 -30.79
C VAL A 511 -12.97 23.93 -30.06
N TYR A 512 -12.88 23.82 -28.73
CA TYR A 512 -12.29 24.84 -27.89
C TYR A 512 -11.05 24.35 -27.16
N ALA A 513 -10.00 25.18 -27.19
CA ALA A 513 -8.81 24.99 -26.38
C ALA A 513 -8.95 25.72 -25.04
N ALA A 514 -8.54 25.08 -23.96
CA ALA A 514 -8.56 25.69 -22.66
C ALA A 514 -7.45 26.73 -22.50
N GLU A 515 -7.77 27.89 -21.89
CA GLU A 515 -6.79 28.89 -21.44
C GLU A 515 -5.92 28.34 -20.29
N LYS A 516 -6.55 27.55 -19.42
CA LYS A 516 -5.92 26.95 -18.25
C LYS A 516 -6.43 25.53 -18.04
N TRP A 517 -5.51 24.58 -17.91
CA TRP A 517 -5.85 23.17 -17.66
C TRP A 517 -4.91 22.57 -16.61
N LYS A 518 -5.18 22.88 -15.34
CA LYS A 518 -4.41 22.39 -14.19
C LYS A 518 -5.19 21.27 -13.46
N ALA A 519 -4.53 20.57 -12.56
CA ALA A 519 -5.14 19.45 -11.82
C ALA A 519 -6.50 19.79 -11.21
N GLU A 520 -6.61 20.92 -10.51
CA GLU A 520 -7.81 21.31 -9.78
C GLU A 520 -8.44 22.63 -10.29
N GLU A 521 -8.04 23.11 -11.48
CA GLU A 521 -8.59 24.33 -12.08
C GLU A 521 -8.56 24.26 -13.62
N LYS A 522 -9.73 24.49 -14.27
CA LYS A 522 -9.90 24.55 -15.71
C LYS A 522 -10.59 25.85 -16.07
N VAL A 523 -10.13 26.51 -17.14
CA VAL A 523 -10.72 27.74 -17.66
C VAL A 523 -10.77 27.66 -19.17
N LEU A 524 -11.96 27.89 -19.73
CA LEU A 524 -12.19 28.00 -21.16
C LEU A 524 -12.91 29.33 -21.46
N THR A 525 -12.49 30.04 -22.48
CA THR A 525 -13.24 31.14 -23.09
C THR A 525 -13.74 30.63 -24.44
N ILE A 526 -15.03 30.73 -24.64
CA ILE A 526 -15.75 30.21 -25.81
C ILE A 526 -16.62 31.30 -26.41
N ASN A 527 -16.99 31.15 -27.66
CA ASN A 527 -17.95 32.03 -28.34
C ASN A 527 -18.80 31.20 -29.30
N PRO A 528 -19.70 30.32 -28.80
CA PRO A 528 -20.54 29.48 -29.64
C PRO A 528 -21.48 30.33 -30.51
N ASP A 529 -21.68 29.91 -31.74
CA ASP A 529 -22.58 30.54 -32.70
C ASP A 529 -24.07 30.16 -32.49
N HIS A 530 -24.32 29.08 -31.73
CA HIS A 530 -25.66 28.57 -31.38
C HIS A 530 -25.69 28.05 -29.93
N ASP A 531 -26.92 27.87 -29.41
CA ASP A 531 -27.14 27.24 -28.11
C ASP A 531 -26.79 25.76 -28.19
N GLY A 532 -26.13 25.22 -27.17
CA GLY A 532 -25.70 23.84 -27.13
C GLY A 532 -25.08 23.42 -25.80
N PHE A 533 -24.27 22.38 -25.86
CA PHE A 533 -23.55 21.85 -24.70
C PHE A 533 -22.05 21.79 -25.01
N VAL A 534 -21.25 22.32 -24.12
CA VAL A 534 -19.79 22.12 -24.17
C VAL A 534 -19.43 20.90 -23.35
N ILE A 535 -19.00 19.83 -24.05
CA ILE A 535 -18.49 18.63 -23.40
C ILE A 535 -17.02 18.88 -23.10
N LEU A 536 -16.67 18.79 -21.81
CA LEU A 536 -15.29 18.94 -21.36
C LEU A 536 -14.59 17.58 -21.31
N ARG A 537 -13.32 17.52 -21.73
CA ARG A 537 -12.46 16.37 -21.46
C ARG A 537 -12.15 16.28 -19.95
N LEU A 538 -13.19 16.12 -19.17
CA LEU A 538 -13.13 16.06 -17.71
C LEU A 538 -14.27 15.19 -17.18
N ARG A 539 -13.93 14.16 -16.41
CA ARG A 539 -14.90 13.26 -15.77
C ARG A 539 -15.70 14.02 -14.69
N ARG A 540 -16.99 13.70 -14.64
CA ARG A 540 -17.91 14.27 -13.65
C ARG A 540 -17.54 13.79 -12.25
N TYR A 541 -17.45 14.73 -11.31
CA TYR A 541 -17.23 14.43 -9.89
C TYR A 541 -17.84 15.52 -9.01
N PRO A 542 -18.46 15.18 -7.85
CA PRO A 542 -19.19 16.16 -7.04
C PRO A 542 -18.34 17.30 -6.46
N ALA A 543 -17.03 17.12 -6.35
CA ALA A 543 -16.13 18.18 -5.89
C ALA A 543 -15.88 19.28 -6.93
N TRP A 544 -16.25 19.08 -8.21
CA TRP A 544 -16.13 20.11 -9.23
C TRP A 544 -17.24 21.16 -9.10
N ARG A 545 -16.83 22.39 -8.85
CA ARG A 545 -17.72 23.56 -8.95
C ARG A 545 -17.55 24.20 -10.32
N ILE A 546 -18.66 24.28 -11.06
CA ILE A 546 -18.72 24.79 -12.43
C ILE A 546 -19.44 26.12 -12.41
N THR A 547 -18.87 27.10 -13.13
CA THR A 547 -19.53 28.40 -13.38
C THR A 547 -19.39 28.78 -14.84
N VAL A 548 -20.45 29.38 -15.39
CA VAL A 548 -20.48 29.99 -16.70
C VAL A 548 -20.73 31.49 -16.49
N ASN A 549 -19.80 32.34 -16.93
CA ASN A 549 -19.83 33.78 -16.68
C ASN A 549 -19.99 34.13 -15.18
N GLY A 550 -19.33 33.34 -14.29
CA GLY A 550 -19.39 33.50 -12.84
C GLY A 550 -20.66 33.00 -12.14
N GLN A 551 -21.64 32.50 -12.89
CA GLN A 551 -22.88 31.93 -12.35
C GLN A 551 -22.90 30.39 -12.49
N SER A 552 -23.54 29.70 -11.55
CA SER A 552 -23.78 28.26 -11.70
C SER A 552 -24.73 28.01 -12.88
N PRO A 553 -24.56 26.91 -13.65
CA PRO A 553 -25.44 26.58 -14.75
C PRO A 553 -26.91 26.58 -14.30
N SER A 554 -27.79 27.14 -15.13
CA SER A 554 -29.25 27.29 -14.83
C SER A 554 -30.01 25.97 -14.85
N LEU A 555 -29.46 24.97 -15.56
CA LEU A 555 -30.02 23.62 -15.70
C LEU A 555 -29.10 22.61 -15.01
N PRO A 556 -29.69 21.49 -14.50
CA PRO A 556 -28.86 20.38 -14.03
C PRO A 556 -28.02 19.84 -15.20
N LEU A 557 -26.75 19.51 -14.93
CA LEU A 557 -25.85 18.96 -15.93
C LEU A 557 -26.37 17.59 -16.39
N PRO A 558 -26.48 17.33 -17.70
CA PRO A 558 -26.90 16.05 -18.23
C PRO A 558 -25.92 14.94 -17.84
N ALA A 559 -26.44 13.75 -17.63
CA ALA A 559 -25.62 12.55 -17.42
C ALA A 559 -25.19 12.01 -18.79
N ARG A 560 -23.93 11.56 -18.87
CA ARG A 560 -23.35 10.93 -20.05
C ARG A 560 -22.83 9.54 -19.68
N GLU A 561 -22.90 8.59 -20.59
CA GLU A 561 -22.41 7.22 -20.38
C GLU A 561 -20.88 7.17 -20.28
N ASP A 562 -20.15 8.05 -21.00
CA ASP A 562 -18.72 8.21 -20.87
C ASP A 562 -18.30 8.97 -19.58
N GLY A 563 -19.27 9.46 -18.80
CA GLY A 563 -19.07 10.21 -17.57
C GLY A 563 -18.44 11.59 -17.73
N LEU A 564 -18.29 12.13 -18.94
CA LEU A 564 -17.77 13.47 -19.18
C LEU A 564 -18.77 14.55 -18.75
N ILE A 565 -18.25 15.74 -18.43
CA ILE A 565 -19.07 16.89 -18.07
C ILE A 565 -19.59 17.55 -19.34
N ALA A 566 -20.91 17.67 -19.48
CA ALA A 566 -21.58 18.49 -20.49
C ALA A 566 -22.18 19.73 -19.84
N ILE A 567 -21.79 20.91 -20.30
CA ILE A 567 -22.20 22.21 -19.73
C ILE A 567 -23.11 22.94 -20.73
N PRO A 568 -24.36 23.24 -20.37
CA PRO A 568 -25.25 24.03 -21.23
C PRO A 568 -24.70 25.46 -21.40
N VAL A 569 -24.66 25.91 -22.65
CA VAL A 569 -24.19 27.24 -23.05
C VAL A 569 -25.16 27.86 -24.04
N ALA A 570 -25.35 29.17 -23.98
CA ALA A 570 -26.07 29.94 -24.98
C ALA A 570 -25.12 30.49 -26.03
N ALA A 571 -25.65 30.83 -27.21
CA ALA A 571 -24.91 31.54 -28.25
C ALA A 571 -24.26 32.83 -27.71
N GLY A 572 -23.04 33.13 -28.14
CA GLY A 572 -22.26 34.29 -27.74
C GLY A 572 -21.14 34.00 -26.74
N PRO A 573 -20.38 35.06 -26.35
CA PRO A 573 -19.18 34.89 -25.55
C PRO A 573 -19.48 34.37 -24.13
N ALA A 574 -18.83 33.31 -23.75
CA ALA A 574 -18.97 32.71 -22.43
C ALA A 574 -17.60 32.28 -21.86
N ARG A 575 -17.46 32.42 -20.53
CA ARG A 575 -16.30 31.97 -19.77
C ARG A 575 -16.71 30.85 -18.84
N ILE A 576 -16.19 29.65 -19.07
CA ILE A 576 -16.40 28.47 -18.26
C ILE A 576 -15.23 28.34 -17.28
N GLU A 577 -15.54 28.31 -15.99
CA GLU A 577 -14.55 28.00 -14.95
C GLU A 577 -14.99 26.75 -14.19
N VAL A 578 -14.06 25.79 -14.04
CA VAL A 578 -14.24 24.57 -13.27
C VAL A 578 -13.17 24.50 -12.21
N ARG A 579 -13.55 24.48 -10.94
CA ARG A 579 -12.62 24.48 -9.81
C ARG A 579 -12.94 23.36 -8.85
N TRP A 580 -11.91 22.68 -8.38
CA TRP A 580 -12.04 21.70 -7.30
C TRP A 580 -12.38 22.41 -5.99
N THR A 581 -13.33 21.87 -5.24
CA THR A 581 -13.74 22.39 -3.94
C THR A 581 -13.56 21.32 -2.87
N ASN A 582 -13.16 21.75 -1.67
CA ASN A 582 -13.11 20.83 -0.55
C ASN A 582 -14.54 20.49 -0.10
N THR A 583 -14.88 19.23 -0.23
CA THR A 583 -16.15 18.67 0.27
C THR A 583 -16.17 18.64 1.81
N PRO A 584 -17.34 18.60 2.46
CA PRO A 584 -17.42 18.58 3.93
C PRO A 584 -16.63 17.46 4.59
N ASP A 585 -16.57 16.28 3.98
CA ASP A 585 -15.82 15.12 4.45
C ASP A 585 -14.31 15.35 4.44
N VAL A 586 -13.76 16.03 3.43
CA VAL A 586 -12.36 16.47 3.40
C VAL A 586 -12.06 17.41 4.56
N LEU A 587 -12.96 18.36 4.86
CA LEU A 587 -12.79 19.28 5.99
C LEU A 587 -12.85 18.54 7.32
N TRP A 588 -13.82 17.64 7.50
CA TRP A 588 -13.91 16.78 8.68
C TRP A 588 -12.70 15.89 8.85
N GLY A 589 -12.23 15.25 7.77
CA GLY A 589 -11.02 14.42 7.80
C GLY A 589 -9.79 15.18 8.28
N ARG A 590 -9.58 16.40 7.76
CA ARG A 590 -8.49 17.29 8.18
C ARG A 590 -8.62 17.74 9.65
N ALA A 591 -9.84 18.10 10.09
CA ALA A 591 -10.08 18.50 11.47
C ALA A 591 -9.81 17.35 12.45
N ILE A 592 -10.28 16.13 12.15
CA ILE A 592 -10.03 14.93 12.97
C ILE A 592 -8.52 14.63 13.02
N SER A 593 -7.81 14.72 11.90
CA SER A 593 -6.36 14.49 11.88
C SER A 593 -5.61 15.51 12.73
N LEU A 594 -6.00 16.78 12.69
CA LEU A 594 -5.39 17.82 13.52
C LEU A 594 -5.64 17.59 15.02
N LEU A 595 -6.88 17.26 15.38
CA LEU A 595 -7.22 16.92 16.78
C LEU A 595 -6.46 15.68 17.27
N SER A 596 -6.31 14.67 16.40
CA SER A 596 -5.56 13.46 16.71
C SER A 596 -4.05 13.72 16.83
N LEU A 597 -3.52 14.68 16.09
CA LEU A 597 -2.14 15.14 16.26
C LEU A 597 -1.94 15.81 17.62
N VAL A 598 -2.86 16.64 18.06
CA VAL A 598 -2.83 17.24 19.43
C VAL A 598 -2.93 16.14 20.48
N ALA A 599 -3.85 15.17 20.30
CA ALA A 599 -3.98 14.03 21.22
C ALA A 599 -2.70 13.17 21.27
N LEU A 600 -2.02 12.99 20.15
CA LEU A 600 -0.73 12.28 20.07
C LEU A 600 0.34 13.01 20.90
N PHE A 601 0.46 14.34 20.78
CA PHE A 601 1.41 15.09 21.61
C PHE A 601 1.08 14.99 23.11
N GLY A 602 -0.22 15.04 23.47
CA GLY A 602 -0.70 14.80 24.82
C GLY A 602 -0.31 13.40 25.33
N LEU A 603 -0.48 12.36 24.50
CA LEU A 603 -0.10 10.99 24.82
C LEU A 603 1.42 10.87 25.01
N ILE A 604 2.24 11.45 24.14
CA ILE A 604 3.70 11.44 24.25
C ILE A 604 4.15 12.14 25.55
N TRP A 605 3.54 13.27 25.90
CA TRP A 605 3.82 13.96 27.15
C TRP A 605 3.47 13.10 28.36
N PHE A 606 2.29 12.47 28.37
CA PHE A 606 1.83 11.57 29.41
C PHE A 606 2.77 10.36 29.58
N GLU A 607 3.15 9.70 28.49
CA GLU A 607 4.08 8.57 28.49
C GLU A 607 5.47 8.96 29.04
N ARG A 608 5.99 10.13 28.65
CA ARG A 608 7.27 10.65 29.14
C ARG A 608 7.21 10.96 30.63
N ARG A 609 6.11 11.54 31.12
CA ARG A 609 5.87 11.80 32.52
C ARG A 609 5.81 10.50 33.33
N ASN A 610 5.09 9.51 32.86
CA ASN A 610 5.02 8.19 33.51
C ASN A 610 6.38 7.51 33.57
N ALA A 611 7.20 7.62 32.52
CA ALA A 611 8.54 7.04 32.50
C ALA A 611 9.53 7.70 33.49
N ARG A 612 9.24 8.93 33.96
CA ARG A 612 10.05 9.63 35.01
C ARG A 612 9.62 9.28 36.43
N LEU A 613 8.40 8.74 36.58
CA LEU A 613 7.81 8.40 37.89
C LEU A 613 7.95 6.90 38.21
N SER A 614 8.38 6.07 37.23
CA SER A 614 8.69 4.66 37.35
C SER A 614 10.19 4.40 37.46
#